data_63874aece5eb5b9fec3ce2951ca6de0d
#
_entry.id   63874aece5eb5b9fec3ce2951ca6de0d
#
_cell.length_a   1.000
_cell.length_b   1.000
_cell.length_c   1.000
_cell.angle_alpha   90.00
_cell.angle_beta   90.00
_cell.angle_gamma   90.00
#
_symmetry.space_group_name_H-M   'P 1'
#
loop_
_entity.id
_entity.type
_entity.pdbx_description
1 polymer ?
#
loop_
_entity_poly.entity_id
_entity_poly.type
_entity_poly.pdbx_seq_one_letter_code
_entity_poly.pdbx_strand_id
1 'polypeptide(L)'
;MRTAIIGAGAAGCFCAINIKRLHRDCDVEIFESGTHPLAKVAVTGGGRCNLTNSFRNITCLSEAYPRGDKLMRRALSVFSHEDTMDWFEREGVALVTQDDECVFPQSQDAMEIVNTLTRLCRREGVTIHLRSRVNIEKVDDGFMVGDKLFDRVVVTVGGCPKASRLDFLSSLDLAIVPPVPSLFTFNISGNWHQRLMGTVVEDVTVSLAGTKHKSHGAILLTHWGMSGPAILKLSSYAARHLAENDYKGTIAINWCGGRNEEMMRQSLGNMMAANAQKDEDDNRSVYHRQIM
;
A
#
# COMPACT_ATOMS: atom_id res chain seq x y z
N MET A 1 19.87 -24.49 -14.97
CA MET A 1 18.83 -24.33 -13.95
C MET A 1 17.62 -23.66 -14.58
N ARG A 2 16.42 -24.19 -14.35
CA ARG A 2 15.16 -23.62 -14.86
C ARG A 2 14.34 -23.07 -13.69
N THR A 3 13.88 -21.84 -13.79
CA THR A 3 13.10 -21.17 -12.75
C THR A 3 11.76 -20.69 -13.30
N ALA A 4 10.67 -21.13 -12.68
CA ALA A 4 9.33 -20.61 -12.95
C ALA A 4 8.98 -19.49 -11.97
N ILE A 5 8.39 -18.40 -12.46
CA ILE A 5 7.86 -17.30 -11.64
C ILE A 5 6.36 -17.21 -11.90
N ILE A 6 5.57 -17.22 -10.85
CA ILE A 6 4.11 -17.18 -10.94
C ILE A 6 3.63 -15.76 -10.63
N GLY A 7 3.22 -15.04 -11.66
CA GLY A 7 2.76 -13.67 -11.62
C GLY A 7 3.76 -12.67 -12.22
N ALA A 8 3.36 -11.97 -13.28
CA ALA A 8 4.12 -10.92 -13.96
C ALA A 8 3.86 -9.53 -13.38
N GLY A 9 3.74 -9.41 -12.05
CA GLY A 9 3.71 -8.13 -11.35
C GLY A 9 5.10 -7.53 -11.16
N ALA A 10 5.20 -6.42 -10.41
CA ALA A 10 6.49 -5.76 -10.09
C ALA A 10 7.50 -6.75 -9.51
N ALA A 11 7.11 -7.53 -8.50
CA ALA A 11 7.99 -8.50 -7.84
C ALA A 11 8.47 -9.60 -8.81
N GLY A 12 7.57 -10.12 -9.66
CA GLY A 12 7.92 -11.18 -10.61
C GLY A 12 8.86 -10.71 -11.70
N CYS A 13 8.60 -9.57 -12.30
CA CYS A 13 9.49 -9.00 -13.33
C CYS A 13 10.85 -8.63 -12.74
N PHE A 14 10.88 -7.97 -11.57
CA PHE A 14 12.12 -7.63 -10.89
C PHE A 14 12.94 -8.87 -10.53
N CYS A 15 12.30 -9.91 -9.98
CA CYS A 15 12.93 -11.17 -9.65
C CYS A 15 13.54 -11.83 -10.89
N ALA A 16 12.77 -11.94 -11.99
CA ALA A 16 13.23 -12.54 -13.24
C ALA A 16 14.47 -11.85 -13.81
N ILE A 17 14.45 -10.52 -13.88
CA ILE A 17 15.56 -9.70 -14.37
C ILE A 17 16.82 -9.97 -13.55
N ASN A 18 16.69 -9.95 -12.21
CA ASN A 18 17.87 -10.14 -11.35
C ASN A 18 18.39 -11.58 -11.33
N ILE A 19 17.51 -12.59 -11.43
CA ILE A 19 17.98 -13.99 -11.62
C ILE A 19 18.82 -14.11 -12.89
N LYS A 20 18.34 -13.56 -14.01
CA LYS A 20 19.08 -13.60 -15.28
C LYS A 20 20.42 -12.86 -15.23
N ARG A 21 20.48 -11.74 -14.51
CA ARG A 21 21.73 -10.97 -14.35
C ARG A 21 22.77 -11.68 -13.49
N LEU A 22 22.30 -12.33 -12.41
CA LEU A 22 23.16 -13.07 -11.49
C LEU A 22 23.54 -14.45 -12.02
N HIS A 23 22.66 -15.07 -12.81
CA HIS A 23 22.78 -16.44 -13.31
C HIS A 23 22.40 -16.49 -14.80
N ARG A 24 23.31 -16.08 -15.67
CA ARG A 24 23.06 -15.93 -17.11
C ARG A 24 22.55 -17.20 -17.79
N ASP A 25 23.03 -18.37 -17.32
CA ASP A 25 22.64 -19.67 -17.85
C ASP A 25 21.32 -20.21 -17.25
N CYS A 26 20.68 -19.45 -16.38
CA CYS A 26 19.37 -19.82 -15.84
C CYS A 26 18.29 -19.52 -16.88
N ASP A 27 17.44 -20.52 -17.17
CA ASP A 27 16.25 -20.33 -17.96
C ASP A 27 15.12 -19.85 -17.06
N VAL A 28 14.52 -18.67 -17.35
CA VAL A 28 13.51 -18.01 -16.51
C VAL A 28 12.23 -17.79 -17.29
N GLU A 29 11.14 -18.40 -16.83
CA GLU A 29 9.83 -18.27 -17.41
C GLU A 29 8.86 -17.66 -16.38
N ILE A 30 8.07 -16.65 -16.78
CA ILE A 30 7.02 -16.06 -15.96
C ILE A 30 5.65 -16.50 -16.49
N PHE A 31 4.78 -16.97 -15.60
CA PHE A 31 3.40 -17.35 -15.90
C PHE A 31 2.44 -16.32 -15.31
N GLU A 32 1.71 -15.61 -16.18
CA GLU A 32 0.74 -14.57 -15.81
C GLU A 32 -0.67 -14.98 -16.24
N SER A 33 -1.59 -14.97 -15.29
CA SER A 33 -2.99 -15.32 -15.55
C SER A 33 -3.75 -14.23 -16.33
N GLY A 34 -3.28 -13.00 -16.27
CA GLY A 34 -3.86 -11.84 -16.94
C GLY A 34 -3.41 -11.71 -18.40
N THR A 35 -3.96 -10.68 -19.04
CA THR A 35 -3.66 -10.35 -20.44
C THR A 35 -2.45 -9.45 -20.62
N HIS A 36 -2.02 -8.79 -19.54
CA HIS A 36 -0.90 -7.85 -19.55
C HIS A 36 -0.03 -8.03 -18.30
N PRO A 37 1.30 -7.97 -18.41
CA PRO A 37 2.16 -7.91 -17.25
C PRO A 37 2.00 -6.55 -16.57
N LEU A 38 2.37 -6.46 -15.29
CA LEU A 38 2.46 -5.19 -14.55
C LEU A 38 1.14 -4.40 -14.44
N ALA A 39 -0.02 -5.04 -14.65
CA ALA A 39 -1.32 -4.39 -14.70
C ALA A 39 -1.63 -3.54 -13.45
N LYS A 40 -1.19 -4.00 -12.25
CA LYS A 40 -1.36 -3.21 -11.03
C LYS A 40 -0.39 -2.03 -10.96
N VAL A 41 0.81 -2.15 -11.50
CA VAL A 41 1.80 -1.05 -11.53
C VAL A 41 1.25 0.11 -12.34
N ALA A 42 0.63 -0.16 -13.48
CA ALA A 42 0.06 0.85 -14.38
C ALA A 42 -0.99 1.76 -13.70
N VAL A 43 -1.64 1.31 -12.63
CA VAL A 43 -2.70 2.07 -11.94
C VAL A 43 -2.30 2.55 -10.53
N THR A 44 -1.13 2.17 -10.02
CA THR A 44 -0.68 2.59 -8.68
C THR A 44 -0.38 4.08 -8.61
N GLY A 45 -0.52 4.66 -7.42
CA GLY A 45 -0.26 6.08 -7.22
C GLY A 45 -1.13 6.99 -8.10
N GLY A 46 -2.34 6.55 -8.46
CA GLY A 46 -3.20 7.29 -9.38
C GLY A 46 -2.69 7.33 -10.82
N GLY A 47 -2.02 6.27 -11.28
CA GLY A 47 -1.41 6.17 -12.61
C GLY A 47 -0.01 6.78 -12.71
N ARG A 48 0.57 7.20 -11.57
CA ARG A 48 1.92 7.80 -11.51
C ARG A 48 3.00 6.82 -11.06
N CYS A 49 2.62 5.68 -10.50
CA CYS A 49 3.47 4.68 -9.83
C CYS A 49 4.21 5.24 -8.61
N ASN A 50 3.58 5.19 -7.42
CA ASN A 50 4.33 5.35 -6.17
C ASN A 50 5.30 4.16 -6.03
N LEU A 51 6.57 4.40 -6.38
CA LEU A 51 7.59 3.37 -6.52
C LEU A 51 8.10 2.88 -5.17
N THR A 52 8.43 3.82 -4.29
CA THR A 52 8.94 3.57 -2.95
C THR A 52 8.71 4.81 -2.06
N ASN A 53 9.29 4.81 -0.87
CA ASN A 53 9.33 5.96 0.05
C ASN A 53 10.78 6.23 0.43
N SER A 54 11.15 7.47 0.73
CA SER A 54 12.52 7.84 1.11
C SER A 54 12.88 7.39 2.54
N PHE A 55 11.89 6.99 3.34
CA PHE A 55 12.01 6.58 4.74
C PHE A 55 12.56 7.65 5.70
N ARG A 56 12.78 8.90 5.27
CA ARG A 56 13.30 9.98 6.13
C ARG A 56 12.47 10.21 7.39
N ASN A 57 11.15 10.10 7.27
CA ASN A 57 10.20 10.34 8.35
C ASN A 57 9.80 9.05 9.09
N ILE A 58 10.39 7.89 8.75
CA ILE A 58 10.10 6.62 9.40
C ILE A 58 11.20 6.31 10.42
N THR A 59 10.96 6.67 11.67
CA THR A 59 11.89 6.41 12.78
C THR A 59 11.78 4.99 13.32
N CYS A 60 10.60 4.38 13.20
CA CYS A 60 10.32 3.03 13.64
C CYS A 60 9.63 2.23 12.55
N LEU A 61 10.25 1.15 12.11
CA LEU A 61 9.72 0.32 11.01
C LEU A 61 8.37 -0.33 11.34
N SER A 62 8.08 -0.59 12.63
CA SER A 62 6.78 -1.12 13.07
C SER A 62 5.61 -0.14 12.90
N GLU A 63 5.87 1.15 12.74
CA GLU A 63 4.83 2.14 12.42
C GLU A 63 4.39 2.02 10.97
N ALA A 64 5.33 1.78 10.04
CA ALA A 64 5.03 1.54 8.64
C ALA A 64 4.53 0.10 8.39
N TYR A 65 5.12 -0.86 9.11
CA TYR A 65 4.78 -2.29 8.99
C TYR A 65 4.34 -2.83 10.36
N PRO A 66 3.11 -2.56 10.81
CA PRO A 66 2.62 -2.98 12.14
C PRO A 66 2.61 -4.52 12.32
N ARG A 67 2.73 -5.25 11.23
CA ARG A 67 2.94 -6.71 11.19
C ARG A 67 4.05 -7.02 10.19
N GLY A 68 5.01 -7.84 10.62
CA GLY A 68 6.12 -8.27 9.76
C GLY A 68 7.32 -7.30 9.71
N ASP A 69 7.41 -6.33 10.61
CA ASP A 69 8.53 -5.38 10.71
C ASP A 69 9.89 -6.06 10.79
N LYS A 70 9.99 -7.18 11.51
CA LYS A 70 11.23 -7.98 11.61
C LYS A 70 11.62 -8.61 10.27
N LEU A 71 10.63 -9.11 9.50
CA LEU A 71 10.87 -9.64 8.16
C LEU A 71 11.27 -8.53 7.20
N MET A 72 10.56 -7.39 7.26
CA MET A 72 10.89 -6.22 6.43
C MET A 72 12.27 -5.66 6.74
N ARG A 73 12.69 -5.64 8.00
CA ARG A 73 14.05 -5.23 8.38
C ARG A 73 15.12 -6.09 7.72
N ARG A 74 14.91 -7.42 7.67
CA ARG A 74 15.81 -8.34 6.97
C ARG A 74 15.78 -8.11 5.46
N ALA A 75 14.61 -7.93 4.87
CA ALA A 75 14.49 -7.67 3.44
C ALA A 75 15.19 -6.36 3.04
N LEU A 76 14.94 -5.27 3.80
CA LEU A 76 15.55 -3.97 3.57
C LEU A 76 17.07 -3.93 3.84
N SER A 77 17.61 -4.84 4.65
CA SER A 77 19.07 -4.97 4.81
C SER A 77 19.75 -5.66 3.63
N VAL A 78 18.99 -6.34 2.77
CA VAL A 78 19.50 -6.98 1.53
C VAL A 78 19.27 -6.10 0.32
N PHE A 79 18.13 -5.43 0.24
CA PHE A 79 17.74 -4.52 -0.82
C PHE A 79 16.82 -3.44 -0.25
N SER A 80 17.36 -2.25 -0.07
CA SER A 80 16.71 -1.13 0.59
C SER A 80 15.83 -0.30 -0.36
N HIS A 81 15.20 0.72 0.19
CA HIS A 81 14.52 1.75 -0.60
C HIS A 81 15.51 2.57 -1.44
N GLU A 82 16.71 2.83 -0.90
CA GLU A 82 17.80 3.51 -1.62
C GLU A 82 18.30 2.64 -2.78
N ASP A 83 18.53 1.34 -2.54
CA ASP A 83 18.88 0.39 -3.60
C ASP A 83 17.81 0.33 -4.69
N THR A 84 16.54 0.48 -4.31
CA THR A 84 15.42 0.53 -5.26
C THR A 84 15.52 1.77 -6.15
N MET A 85 15.76 2.94 -5.57
CA MET A 85 15.95 4.18 -6.34
C MET A 85 17.15 4.07 -7.27
N ASP A 86 18.29 3.69 -6.75
CA ASP A 86 19.53 3.49 -7.50
C ASP A 86 19.34 2.51 -8.67
N TRP A 87 18.61 1.42 -8.43
CA TRP A 87 18.36 0.42 -9.46
C TRP A 87 17.57 0.99 -10.64
N PHE A 88 16.51 1.75 -10.38
CA PHE A 88 15.70 2.36 -11.44
C PHE A 88 16.45 3.50 -12.15
N GLU A 89 17.21 4.32 -11.42
CA GLU A 89 18.03 5.38 -12.01
C GLU A 89 19.10 4.84 -12.94
N ARG A 90 19.77 3.73 -12.58
CA ARG A 90 20.71 3.01 -13.46
C ARG A 90 20.05 2.46 -14.73
N GLU A 91 18.76 2.18 -14.69
CA GLU A 91 17.99 1.75 -15.86
C GLU A 91 17.41 2.92 -16.67
N GLY A 92 17.76 4.16 -16.31
CA GLY A 92 17.41 5.38 -17.02
C GLY A 92 16.08 6.01 -16.61
N VAL A 93 15.52 5.63 -15.46
CA VAL A 93 14.30 6.25 -14.90
C VAL A 93 14.70 7.35 -13.94
N ALA A 94 14.45 8.60 -14.28
CA ALA A 94 14.64 9.71 -13.36
C ALA A 94 13.53 9.68 -12.27
N LEU A 95 13.91 9.89 -11.00
CA LEU A 95 13.01 9.83 -9.87
C LEU A 95 12.85 11.19 -9.19
N VAL A 96 11.72 11.38 -8.51
CA VAL A 96 11.44 12.55 -7.67
C VAL A 96 10.81 12.11 -6.36
N THR A 97 11.32 12.65 -5.24
CA THR A 97 10.72 12.49 -3.91
C THR A 97 9.80 13.67 -3.65
N GLN A 98 8.54 13.41 -3.30
CA GLN A 98 7.55 14.42 -2.96
C GLN A 98 7.63 14.79 -1.46
N ASP A 99 6.90 15.82 -1.04
CA ASP A 99 6.92 16.33 0.36
C ASP A 99 6.43 15.30 1.38
N ASP A 100 5.62 14.32 0.94
CA ASP A 100 5.16 13.19 1.76
C ASP A 100 6.13 12.01 1.76
N GLU A 101 7.36 12.23 1.27
CA GLU A 101 8.43 11.24 1.14
C GLU A 101 8.12 10.08 0.17
N CYS A 102 7.02 10.14 -0.55
CA CYS A 102 6.73 9.18 -1.63
C CYS A 102 7.61 9.45 -2.85
N VAL A 103 8.13 8.39 -3.45
CA VAL A 103 9.02 8.45 -4.61
C VAL A 103 8.29 8.02 -5.87
N PHE A 104 8.32 8.86 -6.88
CA PHE A 104 7.68 8.64 -8.17
C PHE A 104 8.70 8.75 -9.32
N PRO A 105 8.42 8.19 -10.51
CA PRO A 105 9.13 8.60 -11.70
C PRO A 105 8.90 10.10 -11.95
N GLN A 106 9.91 10.80 -12.41
CA GLN A 106 9.83 12.24 -12.68
C GLN A 106 8.80 12.57 -13.75
N SER A 107 8.55 11.66 -14.68
CA SER A 107 7.48 11.76 -15.69
C SER A 107 6.08 11.78 -15.12
N GLN A 108 5.89 11.36 -13.88
CA GLN A 108 4.57 11.17 -13.24
C GLN A 108 3.66 10.19 -14.03
N ASP A 109 4.26 9.28 -14.79
CA ASP A 109 3.56 8.27 -15.60
C ASP A 109 4.02 6.85 -15.20
N ALA A 110 3.10 6.05 -14.67
CA ALA A 110 3.34 4.66 -14.32
C ALA A 110 3.80 3.80 -15.51
N MET A 111 3.47 4.21 -16.74
CA MET A 111 3.87 3.48 -17.93
C MET A 111 5.39 3.52 -18.16
N GLU A 112 6.10 4.51 -17.66
CA GLU A 112 7.57 4.53 -17.69
C GLU A 112 8.15 3.33 -16.95
N ILE A 113 7.64 3.02 -15.76
CA ILE A 113 8.05 1.86 -14.96
C ILE A 113 7.64 0.54 -15.64
N VAL A 114 6.40 0.47 -16.16
CA VAL A 114 5.89 -0.70 -16.89
C VAL A 114 6.77 -0.99 -18.11
N ASN A 115 7.05 0.02 -18.91
CA ASN A 115 7.86 -0.11 -20.12
C ASN A 115 9.31 -0.49 -19.79
N THR A 116 9.88 0.10 -18.74
CA THR A 116 11.24 -0.21 -18.28
C THR A 116 11.34 -1.68 -17.87
N LEU A 117 10.49 -2.16 -16.97
CA LEU A 117 10.53 -3.56 -16.52
C LEU A 117 10.25 -4.54 -17.67
N THR A 118 9.32 -4.22 -18.56
CA THR A 118 9.01 -5.08 -19.71
C THR A 118 10.18 -5.13 -20.70
N ARG A 119 10.81 -3.99 -20.99
CA ARG A 119 12.01 -3.89 -21.83
C ARG A 119 13.15 -4.71 -21.23
N LEU A 120 13.36 -4.62 -19.91
CA LEU A 120 14.40 -5.36 -19.21
C LEU A 120 14.15 -6.86 -19.24
N CYS A 121 12.93 -7.33 -18.97
CA CYS A 121 12.60 -8.75 -19.11
C CYS A 121 12.96 -9.27 -20.50
N ARG A 122 12.60 -8.53 -21.55
CA ARG A 122 12.95 -8.90 -22.94
C ARG A 122 14.46 -8.89 -23.18
N ARG A 123 15.16 -7.86 -22.72
CA ARG A 123 16.63 -7.73 -22.90
C ARG A 123 17.39 -8.86 -22.23
N GLU A 124 16.97 -9.26 -21.04
CA GLU A 124 17.61 -10.36 -20.29
C GLU A 124 17.14 -11.77 -20.77
N GLY A 125 16.25 -11.86 -21.77
CA GLY A 125 15.79 -13.15 -22.32
C GLY A 125 14.81 -13.89 -21.41
N VAL A 126 14.00 -13.17 -20.64
CA VAL A 126 12.92 -13.74 -19.83
C VAL A 126 11.71 -14.04 -20.72
N THR A 127 11.18 -15.27 -20.65
CA THR A 127 9.94 -15.65 -21.35
C THR A 127 8.75 -15.34 -20.47
N ILE A 128 7.76 -14.61 -21.00
CA ILE A 128 6.51 -14.28 -20.28
C ILE A 128 5.33 -14.94 -21.00
N HIS A 129 4.66 -15.86 -20.30
CA HIS A 129 3.43 -16.54 -20.75
C HIS A 129 2.22 -15.78 -20.18
N LEU A 130 1.50 -15.07 -21.04
CA LEU A 130 0.26 -14.38 -20.67
C LEU A 130 -0.94 -15.33 -20.77
N ARG A 131 -2.04 -15.00 -20.08
CA ARG A 131 -3.26 -15.82 -20.00
C ARG A 131 -2.98 -17.27 -19.55
N SER A 132 -1.90 -17.45 -18.79
CA SER A 132 -1.38 -18.72 -18.33
C SER A 132 -1.61 -18.90 -16.84
N ARG A 133 -2.78 -19.44 -16.50
CA ARG A 133 -3.04 -19.93 -15.14
C ARG A 133 -2.48 -21.34 -15.04
N VAL A 134 -1.56 -21.55 -14.12
CA VAL A 134 -0.87 -22.82 -13.92
C VAL A 134 -1.09 -23.36 -12.52
N ASN A 135 -1.09 -24.69 -12.38
CA ASN A 135 -0.94 -25.37 -11.10
C ASN A 135 0.53 -25.69 -10.88
N ILE A 136 0.91 -25.82 -9.61
CA ILE A 136 2.25 -26.20 -9.20
C ILE A 136 2.14 -27.52 -8.45
N GLU A 137 2.97 -28.47 -8.79
CA GLU A 137 3.08 -29.76 -8.10
C GLU A 137 4.54 -30.02 -7.77
N LYS A 138 4.82 -30.42 -6.53
CA LYS A 138 6.16 -30.84 -6.14
C LYS A 138 6.38 -32.27 -6.57
N VAL A 139 7.48 -32.53 -7.27
CA VAL A 139 7.93 -33.85 -7.72
C VAL A 139 9.35 -34.10 -7.21
N ASP A 140 9.86 -35.33 -7.36
CA ASP A 140 11.17 -35.74 -6.82
C ASP A 140 12.30 -34.85 -7.33
N ASP A 141 12.28 -34.50 -8.62
CA ASP A 141 13.34 -33.72 -9.29
C ASP A 141 13.05 -32.22 -9.39
N GLY A 142 12.02 -31.68 -8.67
CA GLY A 142 11.71 -30.26 -8.73
C GLY A 142 10.22 -29.94 -8.64
N PHE A 143 9.71 -29.13 -9.58
CA PHE A 143 8.33 -28.68 -9.59
C PHE A 143 7.75 -28.76 -11.00
N MET A 144 6.62 -29.44 -11.14
CA MET A 144 5.80 -29.34 -12.34
C MET A 144 4.98 -28.05 -12.28
N VAL A 145 5.13 -27.22 -13.30
CA VAL A 145 4.34 -25.98 -13.46
C VAL A 145 3.61 -26.08 -14.80
N GLY A 146 2.31 -26.35 -14.74
CA GLY A 146 1.57 -26.80 -15.91
C GLY A 146 2.10 -28.14 -16.40
N ASP A 147 2.63 -28.18 -17.62
CA ASP A 147 3.21 -29.36 -18.29
C ASP A 147 4.76 -29.35 -18.31
N LYS A 148 5.41 -28.41 -17.62
CA LYS A 148 6.87 -28.23 -17.65
C LYS A 148 7.51 -28.46 -16.29
N LEU A 149 8.70 -29.07 -16.30
CA LEU A 149 9.53 -29.27 -15.10
C LEU A 149 10.47 -28.10 -14.88
N PHE A 150 10.54 -27.61 -13.63
CA PHE A 150 11.42 -26.53 -13.17
C PHE A 150 12.18 -26.94 -11.90
N ASP A 151 13.42 -26.49 -11.77
CA ASP A 151 14.22 -26.71 -10.57
C ASP A 151 13.75 -25.81 -9.40
N ARG A 152 13.20 -24.63 -9.70
CA ARG A 152 12.78 -23.60 -8.74
C ARG A 152 11.45 -22.97 -9.15
N VAL A 153 10.66 -22.62 -8.13
CA VAL A 153 9.44 -21.82 -8.32
C VAL A 153 9.46 -20.63 -7.37
N VAL A 154 9.13 -19.46 -7.90
CA VAL A 154 8.96 -18.24 -7.13
C VAL A 154 7.53 -17.73 -7.30
N VAL A 155 6.79 -17.61 -6.21
CA VAL A 155 5.38 -17.18 -6.22
C VAL A 155 5.30 -15.68 -5.95
N THR A 156 4.82 -14.90 -6.93
CA THR A 156 4.73 -13.44 -6.90
C THR A 156 3.35 -12.92 -7.32
N VAL A 157 2.29 -13.65 -6.98
CA VAL A 157 0.91 -13.35 -7.40
C VAL A 157 0.30 -12.09 -6.79
N GLY A 158 1.01 -11.46 -5.83
CA GLY A 158 0.57 -10.26 -5.15
C GLY A 158 -0.57 -10.51 -4.17
N GLY A 159 -1.38 -9.49 -3.88
CA GLY A 159 -2.51 -9.61 -2.96
C GLY A 159 -3.61 -10.52 -3.50
N CYS A 160 -4.08 -11.43 -2.66
CA CYS A 160 -5.15 -12.38 -2.96
C CYS A 160 -6.33 -12.14 -2.01
N PRO A 161 -7.28 -11.25 -2.37
CA PRO A 161 -8.41 -10.92 -1.49
C PRO A 161 -9.38 -12.09 -1.26
N LYS A 162 -9.34 -13.11 -2.12
CA LYS A 162 -10.10 -14.37 -1.97
C LYS A 162 -9.12 -15.51 -1.75
N ALA A 163 -9.29 -16.28 -0.68
CA ALA A 163 -8.44 -17.43 -0.34
C ALA A 163 -8.34 -18.43 -1.50
N SER A 164 -9.45 -18.67 -2.24
CA SER A 164 -9.49 -19.55 -3.40
C SER A 164 -8.50 -19.18 -4.53
N ARG A 165 -7.96 -17.99 -4.53
CA ARG A 165 -6.90 -17.62 -5.47
C ARG A 165 -5.54 -18.25 -5.15
N LEU A 166 -5.40 -18.82 -3.95
CA LEU A 166 -4.20 -19.51 -3.49
C LEU A 166 -4.32 -21.03 -3.55
N ASP A 167 -5.45 -21.56 -4.04
CA ASP A 167 -5.71 -23.02 -4.11
C ASP A 167 -4.67 -23.76 -4.98
N PHE A 168 -4.04 -23.08 -5.93
CA PHE A 168 -2.95 -23.63 -6.74
C PHE A 168 -1.69 -24.00 -5.94
N LEU A 169 -1.60 -23.57 -4.67
CA LEU A 169 -0.53 -23.90 -3.73
C LEU A 169 -0.88 -25.10 -2.83
N SER A 170 -2.10 -25.62 -2.91
CA SER A 170 -2.58 -26.68 -2.00
C SER A 170 -1.80 -27.99 -2.12
N SER A 171 -1.26 -28.28 -3.31
CA SER A 171 -0.40 -29.45 -3.57
C SER A 171 1.01 -29.36 -2.97
N LEU A 172 1.39 -28.19 -2.42
CA LEU A 172 2.73 -27.96 -1.90
C LEU A 172 2.84 -28.19 -0.38
N ASP A 173 1.79 -28.67 0.26
CA ASP A 173 1.72 -28.89 1.73
C ASP A 173 2.13 -27.64 2.55
N LEU A 174 1.67 -26.47 2.09
CA LEU A 174 1.94 -25.18 2.73
C LEU A 174 0.79 -24.76 3.64
N ALA A 175 1.09 -24.38 4.87
CA ALA A 175 0.14 -23.76 5.76
C ALA A 175 -0.13 -22.30 5.30
N ILE A 176 -1.29 -22.08 4.70
CA ILE A 176 -1.71 -20.76 4.21
C ILE A 176 -2.58 -20.07 5.27
N VAL A 177 -2.10 -18.95 5.80
CA VAL A 177 -2.90 -18.08 6.66
C VAL A 177 -3.80 -17.21 5.77
N PRO A 178 -5.14 -17.25 5.95
CA PRO A 178 -6.05 -16.44 5.15
C PRO A 178 -5.69 -14.95 5.22
N PRO A 179 -5.58 -14.27 4.07
CA PRO A 179 -5.28 -12.84 4.04
C PRO A 179 -6.49 -12.03 4.56
N VAL A 180 -6.22 -11.00 5.32
CA VAL A 180 -7.22 -10.00 5.73
C VAL A 180 -6.88 -8.64 5.12
N PRO A 181 -7.88 -7.85 4.66
CA PRO A 181 -7.68 -6.46 4.25
C PRO A 181 -6.97 -5.67 5.35
N SER A 182 -5.96 -4.91 4.99
CA SER A 182 -5.11 -4.20 5.97
C SER A 182 -4.84 -2.74 5.62
N LEU A 183 -5.40 -2.23 4.54
CA LEU A 183 -5.32 -0.83 4.16
C LEU A 183 -6.58 -0.48 3.36
N PHE A 184 -7.52 0.21 3.98
CA PHE A 184 -8.82 0.50 3.38
C PHE A 184 -9.47 1.75 3.98
N THR A 185 -10.43 2.29 3.24
CA THR A 185 -11.28 3.42 3.65
C THR A 185 -12.46 2.93 4.49
N PHE A 186 -13.04 3.81 5.28
CA PHE A 186 -14.21 3.46 6.10
C PHE A 186 -15.50 3.99 5.47
N ASN A 187 -16.49 3.12 5.35
CA ASN A 187 -17.85 3.52 5.07
C ASN A 187 -18.51 4.05 6.36
N ILE A 188 -19.29 5.11 6.26
CA ILE A 188 -19.98 5.72 7.40
C ILE A 188 -21.47 5.55 7.24
N SER A 189 -22.13 5.15 8.33
CA SER A 189 -23.59 5.10 8.38
C SER A 189 -24.19 6.51 8.35
N GLY A 190 -25.28 6.68 7.59
CA GLY A 190 -25.91 7.98 7.37
C GLY A 190 -25.33 8.74 6.18
N ASN A 191 -25.83 9.97 5.97
CA ASN A 191 -25.53 10.76 4.76
C ASN A 191 -24.94 12.15 5.04
N TRP A 192 -24.66 12.49 6.30
CA TRP A 192 -24.16 13.82 6.68
C TRP A 192 -22.82 14.17 6.00
N HIS A 193 -21.95 13.18 5.81
CA HIS A 193 -20.64 13.33 5.18
C HIS A 193 -20.71 13.66 3.67
N GLN A 194 -21.82 13.31 3.02
CA GLN A 194 -22.00 13.56 1.59
C GLN A 194 -22.03 15.06 1.24
N ARG A 195 -22.54 15.89 2.16
CA ARG A 195 -22.55 17.36 1.98
C ARG A 195 -21.16 17.98 2.08
N LEU A 196 -20.21 17.24 2.65
CA LEU A 196 -18.83 17.65 2.89
C LEU A 196 -17.85 16.89 1.99
N MET A 197 -18.36 16.23 0.95
CA MET A 197 -17.53 15.46 0.01
C MET A 197 -16.43 16.33 -0.60
N GLY A 198 -15.20 15.80 -0.60
CA GLY A 198 -14.02 16.51 -1.08
C GLY A 198 -13.32 17.37 -0.02
N THR A 199 -13.94 17.55 1.16
CA THR A 199 -13.30 18.29 2.26
C THR A 199 -12.14 17.48 2.82
N VAL A 200 -10.99 18.13 2.93
CA VAL A 200 -9.81 17.63 3.65
C VAL A 200 -9.70 18.36 4.97
N VAL A 201 -9.55 17.63 6.06
CA VAL A 201 -9.26 18.18 7.38
C VAL A 201 -7.89 17.68 7.80
N GLU A 202 -6.97 18.61 7.93
CA GLU A 202 -5.60 18.32 8.36
C GLU A 202 -5.51 18.14 9.87
N ASP A 203 -4.42 17.50 10.33
CA ASP A 203 -4.05 17.40 11.75
C ASP A 203 -5.15 16.77 12.63
N VAL A 204 -5.75 15.67 12.16
CA VAL A 204 -6.83 14.96 12.86
C VAL A 204 -6.29 13.73 13.57
N THR A 205 -6.77 13.46 14.78
CA THR A 205 -6.52 12.18 15.46
C THR A 205 -7.77 11.32 15.42
N VAL A 206 -7.64 10.08 14.94
CA VAL A 206 -8.72 9.09 14.90
C VAL A 206 -8.36 7.89 15.77
N SER A 207 -9.36 7.33 16.45
CA SER A 207 -9.21 6.14 17.28
C SER A 207 -10.38 5.19 17.09
N LEU A 208 -10.10 3.88 17.18
CA LEU A 208 -11.15 2.85 17.20
C LEU A 208 -11.59 2.64 18.64
N ALA A 209 -12.86 2.96 18.93
CA ALA A 209 -13.43 2.87 20.28
C ALA A 209 -13.27 1.44 20.86
N GLY A 210 -13.01 1.37 22.16
CA GLY A 210 -12.77 0.10 22.86
C GLY A 210 -11.41 -0.54 22.60
N THR A 211 -10.52 0.12 21.84
CA THR A 211 -9.17 -0.39 21.52
C THR A 211 -8.09 0.64 21.81
N LYS A 212 -6.82 0.22 21.68
CA LYS A 212 -5.67 1.12 21.75
C LYS A 212 -5.26 1.67 20.36
N HIS A 213 -5.96 1.27 19.31
CA HIS A 213 -5.62 1.68 17.95
C HIS A 213 -6.02 3.12 17.71
N LYS A 214 -5.02 3.94 17.39
CA LYS A 214 -5.17 5.36 17.04
C LYS A 214 -4.20 5.71 15.93
N SER A 215 -4.53 6.71 15.16
CA SER A 215 -3.66 7.27 14.13
C SER A 215 -3.86 8.77 14.01
N HIS A 216 -2.92 9.42 13.34
CA HIS A 216 -2.89 10.86 13.17
C HIS A 216 -2.58 11.20 11.71
N GLY A 217 -3.16 12.31 11.22
CA GLY A 217 -2.96 12.81 9.86
C GLY A 217 -4.21 13.46 9.28
N ALA A 218 -4.22 13.70 7.98
CA ALA A 218 -5.38 14.23 7.29
C ALA A 218 -6.50 13.20 7.13
N ILE A 219 -7.76 13.66 7.14
CA ILE A 219 -8.96 12.93 6.74
C ILE A 219 -9.52 13.56 5.47
N LEU A 220 -9.89 12.75 4.50
CA LEU A 220 -10.66 13.12 3.32
C LEU A 220 -12.10 12.59 3.47
N LEU A 221 -13.09 13.48 3.44
CA LEU A 221 -14.49 13.09 3.38
C LEU A 221 -14.88 12.73 1.94
N THR A 222 -15.49 11.57 1.75
CA THR A 222 -15.91 11.03 0.46
C THR A 222 -17.41 10.81 0.43
N HIS A 223 -18.02 10.51 -0.71
CA HIS A 223 -19.44 10.22 -0.80
C HIS A 223 -19.84 8.90 -0.09
N TRP A 224 -18.91 7.98 0.17
CA TRP A 224 -19.18 6.74 0.92
C TRP A 224 -18.74 6.80 2.37
N GLY A 225 -17.92 7.76 2.77
CA GLY A 225 -17.41 7.81 4.14
C GLY A 225 -16.11 8.61 4.26
N MET A 226 -15.08 8.00 4.84
CA MET A 226 -13.81 8.65 5.14
C MET A 226 -12.63 7.91 4.55
N SER A 227 -11.65 8.67 4.07
CA SER A 227 -10.34 8.24 3.57
C SER A 227 -9.25 9.17 4.11
N GLY A 228 -8.07 9.11 3.53
CA GLY A 228 -6.92 9.95 3.91
C GLY A 228 -5.95 9.23 4.84
N PRO A 229 -4.77 9.81 5.07
CA PRO A 229 -3.67 9.19 5.82
C PRO A 229 -4.06 8.69 7.20
N ALA A 230 -4.86 9.46 7.98
CA ALA A 230 -5.30 9.04 9.30
C ALA A 230 -6.16 7.77 9.25
N ILE A 231 -7.10 7.68 8.31
CA ILE A 231 -7.99 6.54 8.15
C ILE A 231 -7.23 5.31 7.66
N LEU A 232 -6.38 5.47 6.65
CA LEU A 232 -5.59 4.37 6.09
C LEU A 232 -4.64 3.77 7.13
N LYS A 233 -3.94 4.61 7.92
CA LYS A 233 -3.10 4.13 9.02
C LYS A 233 -3.92 3.39 10.08
N LEU A 234 -5.06 3.95 10.51
CA LEU A 234 -5.93 3.30 11.50
C LEU A 234 -6.42 1.94 11.01
N SER A 235 -6.87 1.84 9.75
CA SER A 235 -7.30 0.57 9.16
C SER A 235 -6.18 -0.46 9.17
N SER A 236 -4.95 -0.04 8.91
CA SER A 236 -3.78 -0.91 8.98
C SER A 236 -3.50 -1.39 10.40
N TYR A 237 -3.45 -0.50 11.37
CA TYR A 237 -3.19 -0.86 12.77
C TYR A 237 -4.26 -1.79 13.35
N ALA A 238 -5.53 -1.53 13.05
CA ALA A 238 -6.68 -2.26 13.56
C ALA A 238 -7.12 -3.45 12.67
N ALA A 239 -6.39 -3.80 11.59
CA ALA A 239 -6.85 -4.72 10.56
C ALA A 239 -7.36 -6.07 11.09
N ARG A 240 -6.65 -6.71 12.02
CA ARG A 240 -7.07 -7.99 12.61
C ARG A 240 -8.28 -7.84 13.50
N HIS A 241 -8.28 -6.82 14.37
CA HIS A 241 -9.42 -6.53 15.21
C HIS A 241 -10.69 -6.25 14.38
N LEU A 242 -10.56 -5.48 13.30
CA LEU A 242 -11.70 -5.21 12.40
C LEU A 242 -12.14 -6.48 11.67
N ALA A 243 -11.24 -7.34 11.24
CA ALA A 243 -11.58 -8.61 10.61
C ALA A 243 -12.35 -9.55 11.56
N GLU A 244 -11.95 -9.61 12.85
CA GLU A 244 -12.62 -10.38 13.90
C GLU A 244 -14.00 -9.83 14.27
N ASN A 245 -14.29 -8.56 13.92
CA ASN A 245 -15.57 -7.88 14.18
C ASN A 245 -16.35 -7.57 12.88
N ASP A 246 -16.21 -8.40 11.84
CA ASP A 246 -16.91 -8.25 10.56
C ASP A 246 -16.74 -6.86 9.92
N TYR A 247 -15.59 -6.23 10.13
CA TYR A 247 -15.27 -4.87 9.67
C TYR A 247 -16.26 -3.80 10.16
N LYS A 248 -16.81 -3.98 11.36
CA LYS A 248 -17.70 -3.02 12.02
C LYS A 248 -17.00 -2.43 13.24
N GLY A 249 -17.24 -1.13 13.49
CA GLY A 249 -16.65 -0.46 14.65
C GLY A 249 -17.13 0.98 14.77
N THR A 250 -16.86 1.57 15.92
CA THR A 250 -17.12 2.99 16.20
C THR A 250 -15.80 3.73 16.19
N ILE A 251 -15.73 4.83 15.45
CA ILE A 251 -14.55 5.68 15.39
C ILE A 251 -14.82 6.94 16.22
N ALA A 252 -13.88 7.30 17.08
CA ALA A 252 -13.83 8.60 17.72
C ALA A 252 -12.82 9.48 16.97
N ILE A 253 -13.24 10.72 16.65
CA ILE A 253 -12.44 11.66 15.86
C ILE A 253 -12.21 12.92 16.70
N ASN A 254 -10.96 13.27 16.91
CA ASN A 254 -10.55 14.57 17.42
C ASN A 254 -10.16 15.45 16.21
N TRP A 255 -11.05 16.36 15.86
CA TRP A 255 -10.89 17.29 14.72
C TRP A 255 -9.92 18.44 14.99
N CYS A 256 -9.46 18.58 16.24
CA CYS A 256 -8.68 19.73 16.68
C CYS A 256 -7.17 19.41 16.84
N GLY A 257 -6.69 18.46 16.09
CA GLY A 257 -5.30 17.97 16.22
C GLY A 257 -5.08 17.31 17.58
N GLY A 258 -3.91 17.23 18.09
CA GLY A 258 -3.62 16.62 19.41
C GLY A 258 -4.08 17.45 20.62
N ARG A 259 -4.89 18.51 20.45
CA ARG A 259 -5.35 19.36 21.54
C ARG A 259 -6.29 18.63 22.47
N ASN A 260 -6.02 18.70 23.78
CA ASN A 260 -6.91 18.19 24.80
C ASN A 260 -8.03 19.20 25.13
N GLU A 261 -8.99 18.81 25.95
CA GLU A 261 -10.15 19.64 26.32
C GLU A 261 -9.71 20.98 26.98
N GLU A 262 -8.70 20.96 27.82
CA GLU A 262 -8.19 22.15 28.51
C GLU A 262 -7.56 23.15 27.53
N MET A 263 -6.73 22.65 26.62
CA MET A 263 -6.16 23.47 25.54
C MET A 263 -7.25 24.07 24.64
N MET A 264 -8.30 23.33 24.35
CA MET A 264 -9.43 23.81 23.56
C MET A 264 -10.22 24.88 24.34
N ARG A 265 -10.52 24.66 25.62
CA ARG A 265 -11.19 25.65 26.47
C ARG A 265 -10.41 26.97 26.53
N GLN A 266 -9.09 26.88 26.70
CA GLN A 266 -8.22 28.06 26.73
C GLN A 266 -8.20 28.77 25.36
N SER A 267 -8.09 28.01 24.25
CA SER A 267 -8.11 28.58 22.90
C SER A 267 -9.44 29.29 22.60
N LEU A 268 -10.55 28.65 22.94
CA LEU A 268 -11.91 29.21 22.78
C LEU A 268 -12.09 30.45 23.67
N GLY A 269 -11.65 30.40 24.92
CA GLY A 269 -11.67 31.58 25.83
C GLY A 269 -10.91 32.75 25.30
N ASN A 270 -9.70 32.51 24.77
CA ASN A 270 -8.89 33.58 24.15
C ASN A 270 -9.57 34.16 22.90
N MET A 271 -10.20 33.33 22.07
CA MET A 271 -10.94 33.76 20.88
C MET A 271 -12.18 34.60 21.26
N MET A 272 -12.93 34.16 22.27
CA MET A 272 -14.08 34.89 22.78
C MET A 272 -13.64 36.28 23.34
N ALA A 273 -12.59 36.32 24.13
CA ALA A 273 -12.05 37.56 24.65
C ALA A 273 -11.58 38.51 23.53
N ALA A 274 -10.90 38.01 22.52
CA ALA A 274 -10.43 38.80 21.38
C ALA A 274 -11.58 39.31 20.47
N ASN A 275 -12.76 38.65 20.51
CA ASN A 275 -13.92 38.99 19.70
C ASN A 275 -15.13 39.43 20.54
N ALA A 276 -14.92 39.90 21.75
CA ALA A 276 -15.96 40.25 22.72
C ALA A 276 -16.98 41.33 22.22
N GLN A 277 -16.69 42.01 21.13
CA GLN A 277 -17.55 43.03 20.52
C GLN A 277 -18.32 42.57 19.28
N LYS A 278 -18.18 41.27 18.90
CA LYS A 278 -18.90 40.69 17.75
C LYS A 278 -20.18 40.01 18.21
N ASP A 279 -21.26 40.20 17.43
CA ASP A 279 -22.52 39.52 17.68
C ASP A 279 -22.38 37.96 17.69
N GLU A 280 -23.29 37.28 18.40
CA GLU A 280 -23.24 35.82 18.57
C GLU A 280 -23.21 35.06 17.21
N ASP A 281 -23.87 35.59 16.19
CA ASP A 281 -23.87 34.99 14.84
C ASP A 281 -22.53 35.16 14.12
N ASP A 282 -21.81 36.28 14.32
CA ASP A 282 -20.45 36.49 13.84
C ASP A 282 -19.44 35.55 14.52
N ASN A 283 -19.63 35.31 15.82
CA ASN A 283 -18.81 34.38 16.59
C ASN A 283 -19.01 32.90 16.12
N ARG A 284 -20.24 32.49 15.81
CA ARG A 284 -20.50 31.17 15.21
C ARG A 284 -19.77 30.97 13.89
N SER A 285 -19.67 32.00 13.05
CA SER A 285 -18.96 31.92 11.77
C SER A 285 -17.46 31.77 11.94
N VAL A 286 -16.85 32.35 12.98
CA VAL A 286 -15.43 32.19 13.31
C VAL A 286 -15.13 30.80 13.84
N TYR A 287 -16.01 30.24 14.69
CA TYR A 287 -15.87 28.86 15.16
C TYR A 287 -16.03 27.84 14.02
N HIS A 288 -16.94 28.08 13.09
CA HIS A 288 -17.11 27.21 11.91
C HIS A 288 -15.90 27.21 10.99
N ARG A 289 -15.21 28.35 10.82
CA ARG A 289 -14.01 28.47 9.98
C ARG A 289 -12.75 27.85 10.58
N GLN A 290 -12.68 27.63 11.89
CA GLN A 290 -11.54 27.02 12.57
C GLN A 290 -11.75 25.55 12.95
N ILE A 291 -12.99 25.03 12.86
CA ILE A 291 -13.33 23.64 13.11
C ILE A 291 -13.56 22.87 11.78
N MET A 292 -13.72 23.60 10.68
CA MET A 292 -13.70 23.06 9.32
C MET A 292 -12.28 23.30 8.70
#